data_d1bbfcc6c67b8eb7136171849182ecfd
#
_entry.id   d1bbfcc6c67b8eb7136171849182ecfd
#
_cell.length_a   1.000
_cell.length_b   1.000
_cell.length_c   1.000
_cell.angle_alpha   90.00
_cell.angle_beta   90.00
_cell.angle_gamma   90.00
#
_symmetry.space_group_name_H-M   'P 1'
#
loop_
_entity.id
_entity.type
_entity.pdbx_description
1 polymer ?
#
loop_
_entity_poly.entity_id
_entity_poly.type
_entity_poly.pdbx_seq_one_letter_code
_entity_poly.pdbx_strand_id
1 'polypeptide(L)'
;VWDIDAHANLYLNGQNAGDYEAAVYLQRYLGTKAGYLTLGFNNVNRSPAFVLDPLSSFGINANTSFAKENSIKLMAKYEKPNRHLSFTANYYGINNYMYFDGFFAAKQASGLFNLLQLSLEKKWHLKGHWNWYTEMHVQQKIGTGPVNVPLFYTRNRLAFEGNFFTNLDVSTGLELQYFTAYNADGYSPFLGAYFYQNSQQLSNRPDIHAFFHFRIKRLKGFIRVENLNSLNTAKGFSFDKPNFMTALYPNTTLWTRIGIWWNFIN
;
A
#
# COMPACT_ATOMS: atom_id res chain seq x y z
N VAL A 1 -29.77 -2.19 13.28
CA VAL A 1 -28.93 -2.83 14.28
C VAL A 1 -27.48 -2.55 13.94
N TRP A 2 -26.61 -2.42 14.92
CA TRP A 2 -25.17 -2.35 14.78
C TRP A 2 -24.58 -3.72 15.06
N ASP A 3 -23.67 -4.16 14.20
CA ASP A 3 -22.83 -5.30 14.45
C ASP A 3 -21.54 -4.80 15.09
N ILE A 4 -21.13 -5.45 16.18
CA ILE A 4 -19.97 -5.03 16.98
C ILE A 4 -18.96 -6.18 16.96
N ASP A 5 -17.75 -5.86 16.56
CA ASP A 5 -16.57 -6.74 16.67
C ASP A 5 -15.55 -6.04 17.57
N ALA A 6 -15.14 -6.72 18.64
CA ALA A 6 -14.16 -6.19 19.59
C ALA A 6 -13.19 -7.29 20.01
N HIS A 7 -11.90 -6.97 19.97
CA HIS A 7 -10.86 -7.88 20.47
C HIS A 7 -9.75 -7.11 21.17
N ALA A 8 -9.09 -7.80 22.08
CA ALA A 8 -7.91 -7.29 22.76
C ALA A 8 -6.90 -8.42 22.99
N ASN A 9 -5.64 -8.11 22.79
CA ASN A 9 -4.51 -8.99 23.04
C ASN A 9 -3.56 -8.29 24.03
N LEU A 10 -3.04 -9.03 25.00
CA LEU A 10 -2.06 -8.53 25.96
C LEU A 10 -0.96 -9.57 26.17
N TYR A 11 0.27 -9.16 26.03
CA TYR A 11 1.45 -9.99 26.24
C TYR A 11 1.95 -9.80 27.67
N LEU A 12 1.84 -10.86 28.49
CA LEU A 12 2.11 -10.76 29.94
C LEU A 12 3.58 -11.02 30.30
N ASN A 13 4.32 -11.71 29.47
CA ASN A 13 5.71 -12.12 29.75
C ASN A 13 6.58 -12.16 28.48
N GLY A 14 7.88 -12.36 28.66
CA GLY A 14 8.87 -12.39 27.59
C GLY A 14 9.28 -11.00 27.10
N GLN A 15 9.95 -10.93 25.96
CA GLN A 15 10.45 -9.68 25.36
C GLN A 15 9.33 -8.67 25.08
N ASN A 16 8.15 -9.15 24.76
CA ASN A 16 6.98 -8.34 24.43
C ASN A 16 6.08 -8.08 25.65
N ALA A 17 6.55 -8.33 26.88
CA ALA A 17 5.75 -8.09 28.08
C ALA A 17 5.24 -6.64 28.13
N GLY A 18 3.91 -6.48 28.31
CA GLY A 18 3.23 -5.19 28.29
C GLY A 18 2.94 -4.64 26.88
N ASP A 19 3.18 -5.41 25.82
CA ASP A 19 2.62 -5.11 24.51
C ASP A 19 1.13 -5.42 24.52
N TYR A 20 0.34 -4.60 23.82
CA TYR A 20 -1.09 -4.85 23.67
C TYR A 20 -1.62 -4.35 22.34
N GLU A 21 -2.73 -4.93 21.96
CA GLU A 21 -3.60 -4.46 20.90
C GLU A 21 -5.04 -4.47 21.39
N ALA A 22 -5.78 -3.40 21.16
CA ALA A 22 -7.20 -3.32 21.42
C ALA A 22 -7.90 -2.73 20.19
N ALA A 23 -8.92 -3.40 19.69
CA ALA A 23 -9.67 -2.93 18.55
C ALA A 23 -11.18 -3.12 18.75
N VAL A 24 -11.94 -2.16 18.24
CA VAL A 24 -13.40 -2.18 18.20
C VAL A 24 -13.86 -1.70 16.83
N TYR A 25 -14.73 -2.48 16.20
CA TYR A 25 -15.36 -2.13 14.93
C TYR A 25 -16.87 -2.17 15.10
N LEU A 26 -17.52 -1.13 14.61
CA LEU A 26 -18.97 -0.97 14.62
C LEU A 26 -19.43 -0.91 13.16
N GLN A 27 -20.20 -1.88 12.71
CA GLN A 27 -20.75 -1.87 11.36
C GLN A 27 -22.27 -1.73 11.40
N ARG A 28 -22.79 -0.93 10.50
CA ARG A 28 -24.25 -0.77 10.32
C ARG A 28 -24.62 -0.87 8.85
N TYR A 29 -25.59 -1.72 8.58
CA TYR A 29 -26.28 -1.73 7.30
C TYR A 29 -27.31 -0.61 7.24
N LEU A 30 -27.17 0.28 6.27
CA LEU A 30 -28.04 1.47 6.08
C LEU A 30 -29.18 1.21 5.08
N GLY A 31 -29.28 0.00 4.55
CA GLY A 31 -30.26 -0.42 3.56
C GLY A 31 -29.67 -0.59 2.16
N THR A 32 -30.43 -1.23 1.27
CA THR A 32 -29.98 -1.58 -0.11
C THR A 32 -29.56 -0.37 -0.95
N LYS A 33 -30.16 0.80 -0.69
CA LYS A 33 -29.84 2.05 -1.39
C LYS A 33 -28.59 2.73 -0.83
N ALA A 34 -28.32 2.61 0.46
CA ALA A 34 -27.26 3.33 1.16
C ALA A 34 -26.01 2.47 1.45
N GLY A 35 -26.11 1.13 1.54
CA GLY A 35 -24.95 0.26 1.77
C GLY A 35 -24.56 0.11 3.23
N TYR A 36 -23.28 0.15 3.55
CA TYR A 36 -22.72 -0.10 4.89
C TYR A 36 -21.87 1.07 5.37
N LEU A 37 -21.95 1.34 6.65
CA LEU A 37 -21.05 2.25 7.37
C LEU A 37 -20.30 1.44 8.43
N THR A 38 -18.99 1.53 8.43
CA THR A 38 -18.14 0.92 9.46
C THR A 38 -17.32 2.01 10.14
N LEU A 39 -17.33 2.02 11.47
CA LEU A 39 -16.46 2.84 12.30
C LEU A 39 -15.50 1.92 13.03
N GLY A 40 -14.23 2.29 13.10
CA GLY A 40 -13.20 1.48 13.74
C GLY A 40 -12.30 2.31 14.64
N PHE A 41 -11.93 1.72 15.75
CA PHE A 41 -10.87 2.18 16.64
C PHE A 41 -9.90 1.03 16.84
N ASN A 42 -8.60 1.33 16.74
CA ASN A 42 -7.54 0.38 17.07
C ASN A 42 -6.43 1.13 17.81
N ASN A 43 -5.92 0.54 18.89
CA ASN A 43 -4.75 1.02 19.60
C ASN A 43 -3.77 -0.13 19.77
N VAL A 44 -2.54 0.09 19.32
CA VAL A 44 -1.44 -0.87 19.41
C VAL A 44 -0.29 -0.24 20.16
N ASN A 45 0.21 -0.94 21.17
CA ASN A 45 1.43 -0.62 21.87
C ASN A 45 2.40 -1.79 21.73
N ARG A 46 3.55 -1.57 21.14
CA ARG A 46 4.50 -2.64 20.80
C ARG A 46 5.92 -2.32 21.18
N SER A 47 6.63 -3.32 21.62
CA SER A 47 8.07 -3.27 21.84
C SER A 47 8.83 -3.10 20.52
N PRO A 48 10.03 -2.51 20.56
CA PRO A 48 10.95 -2.48 19.43
C PRO A 48 11.18 -3.87 18.85
N ALA A 49 11.40 -3.95 17.54
CA ALA A 49 11.80 -5.21 16.92
C ALA A 49 13.10 -5.72 17.54
N PHE A 50 13.24 -7.03 17.74
CA PHE A 50 14.41 -7.64 18.39
C PHE A 50 15.74 -7.23 17.74
N VAL A 51 15.75 -7.02 16.42
CA VAL A 51 16.94 -6.53 15.70
C VAL A 51 17.45 -5.18 16.22
N LEU A 52 16.58 -4.38 16.83
CA LEU A 52 16.88 -3.07 17.42
C LEU A 52 17.18 -3.13 18.92
N ASP A 53 17.08 -4.31 19.54
CA ASP A 53 17.41 -4.52 20.94
C ASP A 53 18.94 -4.40 21.10
N PRO A 54 19.43 -3.61 22.09
CA PRO A 54 20.87 -3.54 22.40
C PRO A 54 21.52 -4.89 22.70
N LEU A 55 20.74 -5.84 23.19
CA LEU A 55 21.19 -7.21 23.49
C LEU A 55 21.20 -8.14 22.27
N SER A 56 20.71 -7.65 21.12
CA SER A 56 20.73 -8.45 19.89
C SER A 56 22.17 -8.61 19.36
N SER A 57 22.44 -9.76 18.75
CA SER A 57 23.74 -10.02 18.10
C SER A 57 23.97 -9.21 16.82
N PHE A 58 22.99 -8.44 16.37
CA PHE A 58 23.07 -7.68 15.10
C PHE A 58 23.89 -6.40 15.20
N GLY A 59 24.12 -5.85 16.41
CA GLY A 59 24.96 -4.67 16.61
C GLY A 59 24.45 -3.37 15.98
N ILE A 60 23.20 -3.32 15.49
CA ILE A 60 22.63 -2.14 14.82
C ILE A 60 22.39 -1.02 15.83
N ASN A 61 22.14 -1.35 17.08
CA ASN A 61 21.84 -0.39 18.15
C ASN A 61 22.52 -0.79 19.45
N ALA A 62 23.85 -0.60 19.50
CA ALA A 62 24.66 -1.13 20.62
C ALA A 62 24.39 -0.47 21.98
N ASN A 63 23.82 0.73 22.08
CA ASN A 63 23.81 1.51 23.33
C ASN A 63 22.52 2.29 23.63
N THR A 64 21.41 2.06 22.93
CA THR A 64 20.20 2.85 23.13
C THR A 64 18.98 1.94 23.32
N SER A 65 18.31 2.03 24.47
CA SER A 65 17.01 1.39 24.65
C SER A 65 15.92 2.29 24.06
N PHE A 66 15.08 1.73 23.18
CA PHE A 66 13.93 2.41 22.65
C PHE A 66 12.68 2.17 23.50
N ALA A 67 11.86 3.19 23.65
CA ALA A 67 10.54 3.07 24.25
C ALA A 67 9.58 2.29 23.33
N LYS A 68 8.51 1.76 23.90
CA LYS A 68 7.44 1.14 23.11
C LYS A 68 6.78 2.15 22.19
N GLU A 69 6.55 1.75 20.95
CA GLU A 69 5.79 2.52 19.96
C GLU A 69 4.30 2.36 20.25
N ASN A 70 3.57 3.47 20.32
CA ASN A 70 2.12 3.46 20.44
C ASN A 70 1.49 4.08 19.19
N SER A 71 0.54 3.38 18.61
CA SER A 71 -0.24 3.85 17.46
C SER A 71 -1.73 3.73 17.73
N ILE A 72 -2.45 4.81 17.47
CA ILE A 72 -3.92 4.87 17.49
C ILE A 72 -4.40 5.03 16.07
N LYS A 73 -5.38 4.25 15.66
CA LYS A 73 -6.07 4.38 14.38
C LYS A 73 -7.56 4.59 14.60
N LEU A 74 -8.08 5.67 14.02
CA LEU A 74 -9.52 5.87 13.85
C LEU A 74 -9.87 5.63 12.38
N MET A 75 -10.92 4.88 12.12
CA MET A 75 -11.38 4.55 10.78
C MET A 75 -12.86 4.85 10.62
N ALA A 76 -13.21 5.47 9.49
CA ALA A 76 -14.58 5.52 9.01
C ALA A 76 -14.62 5.00 7.57
N LYS A 77 -15.39 3.95 7.32
CA LYS A 77 -15.51 3.32 6.00
C LYS A 77 -16.96 3.30 5.57
N TYR A 78 -17.22 3.77 4.37
CA TYR A 78 -18.51 3.68 3.70
C TYR A 78 -18.40 2.75 2.48
N GLU A 79 -19.27 1.76 2.39
CA GLU A 79 -19.28 0.80 1.29
C GLU A 79 -20.67 0.70 0.65
N LYS A 80 -20.68 0.73 -0.66
CA LYS A 80 -21.89 0.48 -1.46
C LYS A 80 -21.61 -0.62 -2.48
N PRO A 81 -21.75 -1.90 -2.12
CA PRO A 81 -21.39 -3.05 -2.97
C PRO A 81 -22.10 -3.03 -4.33
N ASN A 82 -23.39 -2.68 -4.38
CA ASN A 82 -24.18 -2.59 -5.62
C ASN A 82 -23.63 -1.55 -6.62
N ARG A 83 -22.79 -0.63 -6.17
CA ARG A 83 -22.14 0.38 -7.00
C ARG A 83 -20.63 0.18 -7.07
N HIS A 84 -20.11 -0.90 -6.46
CA HIS A 84 -18.67 -1.15 -6.33
C HIS A 84 -17.91 0.10 -5.87
N LEU A 85 -18.43 0.74 -4.83
CA LEU A 85 -17.89 1.98 -4.25
C LEU A 85 -17.47 1.71 -2.82
N SER A 86 -16.24 2.08 -2.49
CA SER A 86 -15.69 2.10 -1.13
C SER A 86 -15.01 3.45 -0.90
N PHE A 87 -15.33 4.09 0.20
CA PHE A 87 -14.65 5.28 0.70
C PHE A 87 -14.16 5.01 2.12
N THR A 88 -12.89 5.26 2.38
CA THR A 88 -12.29 5.04 3.71
C THR A 88 -11.53 6.28 4.14
N ALA A 89 -11.78 6.75 5.35
CA ALA A 89 -11.01 7.75 6.04
C ALA A 89 -10.30 7.12 7.23
N ASN A 90 -8.98 7.22 7.29
CA ASN A 90 -8.15 6.76 8.41
C ASN A 90 -7.41 7.96 9.00
N TYR A 91 -7.39 8.02 10.32
CA TYR A 91 -6.56 8.94 11.07
C TYR A 91 -5.66 8.13 11.99
N TYR A 92 -4.36 8.38 11.91
CA TYR A 92 -3.36 7.74 12.74
C TYR A 92 -2.71 8.76 13.65
N GLY A 93 -2.60 8.44 14.94
CA GLY A 93 -1.76 9.13 15.90
C GLY A 93 -0.62 8.19 16.29
N ILE A 94 0.63 8.58 16.08
CA ILE A 94 1.80 7.71 16.29
C ILE A 94 2.78 8.42 17.24
N ASN A 95 3.17 7.71 18.27
CA ASN A 95 4.14 8.17 19.27
C ASN A 95 5.28 7.16 19.41
N ASN A 96 6.48 7.66 19.68
CA ASN A 96 7.69 6.85 19.79
C ASN A 96 7.99 6.03 18.52
N TYR A 97 7.73 6.62 17.35
CA TYR A 97 7.92 5.94 16.05
C TYR A 97 9.40 5.62 15.82
N MET A 98 9.67 4.35 15.55
CA MET A 98 11.01 3.90 15.22
C MET A 98 11.26 3.91 13.72
N TYR A 99 12.43 4.42 13.34
CA TYR A 99 12.84 4.52 11.96
C TYR A 99 14.35 4.37 11.80
N PHE A 100 14.79 4.06 10.61
CA PHE A 100 16.19 4.18 10.26
C PHE A 100 16.46 5.58 9.69
N ASP A 101 17.57 6.19 10.16
CA ASP A 101 18.08 7.46 9.66
C ASP A 101 19.42 7.17 8.95
N GLY A 102 19.36 7.14 7.61
CA GLY A 102 20.48 6.67 6.79
C GLY A 102 20.68 5.15 6.81
N PHE A 103 21.85 4.70 6.38
CA PHE A 103 22.08 3.30 6.05
C PHE A 103 22.12 2.35 7.27
N PHE A 104 22.41 2.86 8.47
CA PHE A 104 22.67 2.00 9.63
C PHE A 104 22.08 2.51 10.95
N ALA A 105 21.69 3.76 11.01
CA ALA A 105 21.30 4.38 12.27
C ALA A 105 19.82 4.14 12.58
N ALA A 106 19.56 3.38 13.64
CA ALA A 106 18.22 3.29 14.21
C ALA A 106 17.95 4.49 15.10
N LYS A 107 16.79 5.15 14.94
CA LYS A 107 16.34 6.30 15.73
C LYS A 107 14.90 6.14 16.15
N GLN A 108 14.51 6.89 17.15
CA GLN A 108 13.13 6.99 17.61
C GLN A 108 12.69 8.44 17.70
N ALA A 109 11.56 8.74 17.09
CA ALA A 109 10.88 10.03 17.23
C ALA A 109 9.97 9.98 18.46
N SER A 110 10.32 10.71 19.52
CA SER A 110 9.56 10.74 20.78
C SER A 110 8.28 11.58 20.70
N GLY A 111 8.13 12.41 19.66
CA GLY A 111 6.98 13.29 19.50
C GLY A 111 5.79 12.59 18.85
N LEU A 112 4.58 12.95 19.27
CA LEU A 112 3.35 12.57 18.60
C LEU A 112 3.27 13.27 17.24
N PHE A 113 3.03 12.51 16.19
CA PHE A 113 2.62 13.03 14.90
C PHE A 113 1.41 12.28 14.36
N ASN A 114 0.73 12.88 13.42
CA ASN A 114 -0.51 12.33 12.90
C ASN A 114 -0.41 12.14 11.37
N LEU A 115 -1.17 11.16 10.88
CA LEU A 115 -1.34 10.93 9.45
C LEU A 115 -2.83 10.79 9.14
N LEU A 116 -3.33 11.62 8.24
CA LEU A 116 -4.67 11.49 7.66
C LEU A 116 -4.54 10.80 6.30
N GLN A 117 -5.38 9.81 6.07
CA GLN A 117 -5.49 9.12 4.79
C GLN A 117 -6.95 9.01 4.36
N LEU A 118 -7.26 9.49 3.18
CA LEU A 118 -8.56 9.32 2.53
C LEU A 118 -8.37 8.42 1.31
N SER A 119 -9.19 7.40 1.18
CA SER A 119 -9.12 6.41 0.10
C SER A 119 -10.46 6.27 -0.59
N LEU A 120 -10.47 6.26 -1.91
CA LEU A 120 -11.65 6.04 -2.74
C LEU A 120 -11.36 4.91 -3.72
N GLU A 121 -12.20 3.90 -3.73
CA GLU A 121 -12.19 2.82 -4.70
C GLU A 121 -13.52 2.76 -5.42
N LYS A 122 -13.48 2.69 -6.75
CA LYS A 122 -14.70 2.65 -7.57
C LYS A 122 -14.47 1.84 -8.83
N LYS A 123 -15.41 0.92 -9.12
CA LYS A 123 -15.55 0.32 -10.44
C LYS A 123 -16.65 1.06 -11.21
N TRP A 124 -16.30 1.57 -12.39
CA TRP A 124 -17.20 2.19 -13.33
C TRP A 124 -17.48 1.19 -14.46
N HIS A 125 -18.73 0.86 -14.67
CA HIS A 125 -19.12 0.12 -15.85
C HIS A 125 -19.35 1.12 -16.99
N LEU A 126 -18.53 1.01 -18.02
CA LEU A 126 -18.64 1.82 -19.23
C LEU A 126 -19.60 1.14 -20.22
N LYS A 127 -19.47 1.41 -21.50
CA LYS A 127 -20.29 0.78 -22.53
C LYS A 127 -19.78 -0.63 -22.87
N GLY A 128 -20.70 -1.61 -22.98
CA GLY A 128 -20.40 -2.99 -23.38
C GLY A 128 -19.53 -3.71 -22.33
N HIS A 129 -18.39 -4.24 -22.75
CA HIS A 129 -17.47 -5.02 -21.92
C HIS A 129 -16.37 -4.19 -21.24
N TRP A 130 -16.43 -2.87 -21.33
CA TRP A 130 -15.41 -1.99 -20.75
C TRP A 130 -15.72 -1.63 -19.32
N ASN A 131 -14.74 -1.82 -18.45
CA ASN A 131 -14.76 -1.43 -17.05
C ASN A 131 -13.58 -0.53 -16.74
N TRP A 132 -13.81 0.51 -15.96
CA TRP A 132 -12.76 1.35 -15.42
C TRP A 132 -12.72 1.22 -13.91
N TYR A 133 -11.57 0.82 -13.39
CA TYR A 133 -11.30 0.70 -11.97
C TYR A 133 -10.46 1.88 -11.54
N THR A 134 -10.92 2.59 -10.54
CA THR A 134 -10.25 3.77 -9.99
C THR A 134 -9.96 3.52 -8.51
N GLU A 135 -8.73 3.76 -8.13
CA GLU A 135 -8.24 3.78 -6.75
C GLU A 135 -7.51 5.10 -6.55
N MET A 136 -7.88 5.86 -5.51
CA MET A 136 -7.29 7.16 -5.19
C MET A 136 -7.02 7.24 -3.70
N HIS A 137 -5.86 7.79 -3.32
CA HIS A 137 -5.48 8.05 -1.94
C HIS A 137 -4.98 9.48 -1.82
N VAL A 138 -5.48 10.19 -0.83
CA VAL A 138 -4.95 11.47 -0.38
C VAL A 138 -4.39 11.26 1.01
N GLN A 139 -3.14 11.65 1.24
CA GLN A 139 -2.44 11.45 2.50
C GLN A 139 -1.80 12.74 2.96
N GLN A 140 -1.94 13.05 4.23
CA GLN A 140 -1.34 14.24 4.81
C GLN A 140 -0.75 13.93 6.17
N LYS A 141 0.55 14.16 6.30
CA LYS A 141 1.23 14.15 7.60
C LYS A 141 1.03 15.49 8.31
N ILE A 142 0.74 15.45 9.59
CA ILE A 142 0.61 16.58 10.49
C ILE A 142 1.61 16.40 11.62
N GLY A 143 2.51 17.36 11.81
CA GLY A 143 3.61 17.29 12.76
C GLY A 143 4.95 16.90 12.12
N THR A 144 5.97 16.74 12.96
CA THR A 144 7.39 16.58 12.54
C THR A 144 7.84 15.11 12.46
N GLY A 145 6.92 14.14 12.39
CA GLY A 145 7.27 12.72 12.34
C GLY A 145 8.12 12.35 11.11
N PRO A 146 9.05 11.38 11.25
CA PRO A 146 9.93 10.91 10.18
C PRO A 146 9.23 9.91 9.26
N VAL A 147 8.15 10.34 8.64
CA VAL A 147 7.36 9.57 7.67
C VAL A 147 7.19 10.39 6.40
N ASN A 148 7.52 9.79 5.29
CA ASN A 148 7.40 10.37 3.95
C ASN A 148 6.28 9.67 3.18
N VAL A 149 5.25 10.43 2.80
CA VAL A 149 4.13 9.94 2.00
C VAL A 149 3.80 10.92 0.89
N PRO A 150 3.43 10.46 -0.31
CA PRO A 150 2.91 11.36 -1.34
C PRO A 150 1.56 11.92 -0.90
N LEU A 151 1.31 13.19 -1.21
CA LEU A 151 0.01 13.82 -0.94
C LEU A 151 -1.12 13.09 -1.67
N PHE A 152 -0.87 12.70 -2.91
CA PHE A 152 -1.86 12.01 -3.74
C PHE A 152 -1.23 10.81 -4.43
N TYR A 153 -1.94 9.69 -4.41
CA TYR A 153 -1.65 8.49 -5.19
C TYR A 153 -2.90 8.05 -5.92
N THR A 154 -2.76 7.60 -7.15
CA THR A 154 -3.87 7.01 -7.90
C THR A 154 -3.43 5.82 -8.73
N ARG A 155 -4.31 4.83 -8.83
CA ARG A 155 -4.21 3.69 -9.73
C ARG A 155 -5.49 3.59 -10.53
N ASN A 156 -5.36 3.61 -11.85
CA ASN A 156 -6.48 3.52 -12.77
C ASN A 156 -6.25 2.36 -13.73
N ARG A 157 -7.23 1.50 -13.87
CA ARG A 157 -7.18 0.36 -14.78
C ARG A 157 -8.40 0.40 -15.71
N LEU A 158 -8.16 0.60 -16.99
CA LEU A 158 -9.17 0.46 -18.04
C LEU A 158 -9.07 -0.95 -18.60
N ALA A 159 -10.11 -1.74 -18.45
CA ALA A 159 -10.15 -3.15 -18.82
C ALA A 159 -11.33 -3.47 -19.74
N PHE A 160 -11.06 -4.16 -20.82
CA PHE A 160 -12.05 -4.92 -21.55
C PHE A 160 -12.20 -6.30 -20.90
N GLU A 161 -13.40 -6.68 -20.50
CA GLU A 161 -13.69 -7.94 -19.83
C GLU A 161 -14.83 -8.65 -20.54
N GLY A 162 -14.57 -9.80 -21.14
CA GLY A 162 -15.56 -10.52 -21.92
C GLY A 162 -15.34 -12.03 -21.93
N ASN A 163 -16.41 -12.75 -22.22
CA ASN A 163 -16.37 -14.18 -22.47
C ASN A 163 -16.48 -14.43 -23.97
N PHE A 164 -15.55 -15.23 -24.50
CA PHE A 164 -15.49 -15.62 -25.89
C PHE A 164 -15.67 -17.14 -26.01
N PHE A 165 -16.35 -17.58 -27.04
CA PHE A 165 -16.55 -19.00 -27.34
C PHE A 165 -17.03 -19.81 -26.12
N THR A 166 -17.87 -19.21 -25.26
CA THR A 166 -18.45 -19.82 -24.04
C THR A 166 -17.45 -20.21 -22.94
N ASN A 167 -16.22 -20.51 -23.28
CA ASN A 167 -15.24 -21.06 -22.35
C ASN A 167 -13.98 -20.18 -22.13
N LEU A 168 -13.80 -19.11 -22.88
CA LEU A 168 -12.64 -18.24 -22.83
C LEU A 168 -13.04 -16.91 -22.20
N ASP A 169 -12.73 -16.72 -20.90
CA ASP A 169 -12.81 -15.40 -20.27
C ASP A 169 -11.52 -14.63 -20.55
N VAL A 170 -11.67 -13.40 -21.02
CA VAL A 170 -10.53 -12.50 -21.30
C VAL A 170 -10.69 -11.20 -20.53
N SER A 171 -9.60 -10.74 -19.92
CA SER A 171 -9.48 -9.39 -19.39
C SER A 171 -8.20 -8.77 -19.91
N THR A 172 -8.31 -7.68 -20.67
CA THR A 172 -7.15 -6.98 -21.27
C THR A 172 -7.33 -5.48 -21.18
N GLY A 173 -6.23 -4.74 -21.11
CA GLY A 173 -6.29 -3.30 -21.02
C GLY A 173 -5.00 -2.63 -20.59
N LEU A 174 -5.16 -1.43 -20.07
CA LEU A 174 -4.07 -0.59 -19.57
C LEU A 174 -4.29 -0.26 -18.11
N GLU A 175 -3.20 -0.18 -17.37
CA GLU A 175 -3.15 0.29 -15.98
C GLU A 175 -2.18 1.48 -15.90
N LEU A 176 -2.61 2.52 -15.21
CA LEU A 176 -1.83 3.72 -14.94
C LEU A 176 -1.72 3.89 -13.43
N GLN A 177 -0.50 4.12 -12.93
CA GLN A 177 -0.22 4.47 -11.55
C GLN A 177 0.52 5.81 -11.51
N TYR A 178 0.14 6.65 -10.57
CA TYR A 178 0.77 7.96 -10.40
C TYR A 178 0.75 8.38 -8.94
N PHE A 179 1.78 9.07 -8.52
CA PHE A 179 1.86 9.76 -7.24
C PHE A 179 2.51 11.14 -7.40
N THR A 180 2.08 12.06 -6.56
CA THR A 180 2.69 13.41 -6.50
C THR A 180 4.11 13.33 -5.95
N ALA A 181 4.96 14.24 -6.39
CA ALA A 181 6.33 14.33 -5.92
C ALA A 181 6.41 14.44 -4.39
N TYR A 182 7.31 13.66 -3.78
CA TYR A 182 7.56 13.65 -2.35
C TYR A 182 8.99 13.16 -2.06
N ASN A 183 9.47 13.36 -0.84
CA ASN A 183 10.75 12.82 -0.41
C ASN A 183 10.58 11.33 -0.08
N ALA A 184 10.77 10.46 -1.06
CA ALA A 184 10.66 9.02 -0.82
C ALA A 184 11.79 8.55 0.09
N ASP A 185 11.50 7.58 0.96
CA ASP A 185 12.52 6.96 1.80
C ASP A 185 13.63 6.33 0.95
N GLY A 186 14.87 6.41 1.44
CA GLY A 186 15.99 5.74 0.83
C GLY A 186 15.99 4.24 1.17
N TYR A 187 16.72 3.43 0.41
CA TYR A 187 16.87 2.00 0.68
C TYR A 187 18.30 1.67 1.11
N SER A 188 18.43 0.93 2.21
CA SER A 188 19.70 0.39 2.67
C SER A 188 19.81 -1.10 2.32
N PRO A 189 20.68 -1.49 1.40
CA PRO A 189 20.89 -2.90 1.08
C PRO A 189 21.53 -3.69 2.24
N PHE A 190 22.20 -3.01 3.17
CA PHE A 190 22.82 -3.64 4.34
C PHE A 190 21.78 -4.07 5.38
N LEU A 191 20.73 -3.24 5.56
CA LEU A 191 19.63 -3.53 6.47
C LEU A 191 18.50 -4.31 5.79
N GLY A 192 18.46 -4.33 4.45
CA GLY A 192 17.32 -4.81 3.72
C GLY A 192 16.04 -3.99 4.00
N ALA A 193 16.18 -2.73 4.41
CA ALA A 193 15.10 -1.87 4.89
C ALA A 193 15.17 -0.45 4.33
N TYR A 194 14.03 0.23 4.38
CA TYR A 194 13.96 1.65 4.03
C TYR A 194 14.37 2.53 5.20
N PHE A 195 14.99 3.67 4.91
CA PHE A 195 15.37 4.68 5.87
C PHE A 195 14.79 6.05 5.51
N TYR A 196 14.47 6.83 6.53
CA TYR A 196 13.97 8.17 6.37
C TYR A 196 15.05 9.11 5.79
N GLN A 197 14.66 9.94 4.82
CA GLN A 197 15.49 11.00 4.26
C GLN A 197 14.63 12.17 3.77
N ASN A 198 15.22 13.38 3.77
CA ASN A 198 14.58 14.63 3.30
C ASN A 198 15.39 15.36 2.22
N SER A 199 16.50 14.78 1.78
CA SER A 199 17.45 15.45 0.89
C SER A 199 17.08 15.32 -0.59
N GLN A 200 16.34 14.27 -0.95
CA GLN A 200 16.02 13.94 -2.34
C GLN A 200 14.54 13.73 -2.53
N GLN A 201 13.99 14.48 -3.49
CA GLN A 201 12.60 14.36 -3.89
C GLN A 201 12.46 13.43 -5.09
N LEU A 202 11.51 12.52 -4.99
CA LEU A 202 11.12 11.62 -6.08
C LEU A 202 9.95 12.24 -6.84
N SER A 203 10.14 12.47 -8.16
CA SER A 203 9.11 13.00 -9.06
C SER A 203 9.04 12.12 -10.30
N ASN A 204 8.25 11.07 -10.23
CA ASN A 204 8.08 10.10 -11.30
C ASN A 204 6.99 10.54 -12.28
N ARG A 205 7.15 10.11 -13.53
CA ARG A 205 6.06 10.12 -14.53
C ARG A 205 5.04 9.04 -14.15
N PRO A 206 3.78 9.13 -14.65
CA PRO A 206 2.85 8.03 -14.48
C PRO A 206 3.45 6.70 -15.01
N ASP A 207 3.38 5.65 -14.21
CA ASP A 207 3.72 4.30 -14.66
C ASP A 207 2.56 3.74 -15.49
N ILE A 208 2.87 3.17 -16.66
CA ILE A 208 1.90 2.62 -17.58
C ILE A 208 2.23 1.16 -17.83
N HIS A 209 1.23 0.30 -17.67
CA HIS A 209 1.33 -1.13 -17.88
C HIS A 209 0.22 -1.61 -18.79
N ALA A 210 0.54 -2.55 -19.68
CA ALA A 210 -0.46 -3.30 -20.44
C ALA A 210 -0.61 -4.70 -19.86
N PHE A 211 -1.81 -5.25 -19.92
CA PHE A 211 -2.05 -6.60 -19.42
C PHE A 211 -3.03 -7.34 -20.33
N PHE A 212 -2.84 -8.65 -20.36
CA PHE A 212 -3.75 -9.61 -21.00
C PHE A 212 -3.86 -10.82 -20.08
N HIS A 213 -5.05 -11.07 -19.56
CA HIS A 213 -5.37 -12.23 -18.74
C HIS A 213 -6.41 -13.07 -19.46
N PHE A 214 -6.27 -14.39 -19.39
CA PHE A 214 -7.27 -15.30 -19.92
C PHE A 214 -7.53 -16.46 -18.96
N ARG A 215 -8.73 -17.01 -19.04
CA ARG A 215 -9.13 -18.22 -18.35
C ARG A 215 -9.90 -19.12 -19.28
N ILE A 216 -9.45 -20.38 -19.43
CA ILE A 216 -10.14 -21.42 -20.15
C ILE A 216 -10.41 -22.55 -19.12
N LYS A 217 -11.63 -22.66 -18.66
CA LYS A 217 -12.00 -23.63 -17.60
C LYS A 217 -11.07 -23.53 -16.39
N ARG A 218 -10.11 -24.49 -16.23
CA ARG A 218 -9.17 -24.58 -15.13
C ARG A 218 -7.80 -23.99 -15.42
N LEU A 219 -7.52 -23.67 -16.68
CA LEU A 219 -6.30 -22.99 -17.11
C LEU A 219 -6.49 -21.50 -17.02
N LYS A 220 -5.58 -20.81 -16.31
CA LYS A 220 -5.46 -19.36 -16.29
C LYS A 220 -4.08 -18.98 -16.79
N GLY A 221 -4.00 -17.90 -17.56
CA GLY A 221 -2.73 -17.36 -17.99
C GLY A 221 -2.75 -15.84 -18.03
N PHE A 222 -1.56 -15.26 -17.97
CA PHE A 222 -1.41 -13.82 -18.12
C PHE A 222 -0.14 -13.46 -18.86
N ILE A 223 -0.21 -12.33 -19.53
CA ILE A 223 0.94 -11.59 -20.08
C ILE A 223 0.80 -10.17 -19.53
N ARG A 224 1.85 -9.63 -18.94
CA ARG A 224 1.90 -8.26 -18.45
C ARG A 224 3.16 -7.58 -18.97
N VAL A 225 3.00 -6.43 -19.60
CA VAL A 225 4.08 -5.58 -20.08
C VAL A 225 4.09 -4.33 -19.19
N GLU A 226 5.14 -4.17 -18.42
CA GLU A 226 5.29 -3.12 -17.41
C GLU A 226 6.23 -2.02 -17.88
N ASN A 227 6.03 -0.82 -17.31
CA ASN A 227 6.88 0.35 -17.50
C ASN A 227 6.96 0.82 -18.96
N LEU A 228 5.82 0.82 -19.67
CA LEU A 228 5.69 1.41 -20.99
C LEU A 228 6.10 2.88 -21.04
N ASN A 229 5.95 3.58 -19.90
CA ASN A 229 6.42 4.96 -19.69
C ASN A 229 7.94 5.13 -19.76
N SER A 230 8.72 4.04 -19.74
CA SER A 230 10.18 4.08 -19.93
C SER A 230 10.59 4.37 -21.37
N LEU A 231 9.63 4.42 -22.31
CA LEU A 231 9.86 4.75 -23.72
C LEU A 231 10.53 6.13 -23.87
N ASN A 232 11.62 6.15 -24.61
CA ASN A 232 12.37 7.36 -24.95
C ASN A 232 12.26 7.65 -26.45
N THR A 233 11.33 8.52 -26.81
CA THR A 233 11.10 8.89 -28.21
C THR A 233 12.22 9.72 -28.83
N ALA A 234 13.07 10.36 -28.01
CA ALA A 234 14.22 11.14 -28.50
C ALA A 234 15.37 10.24 -29.02
N LYS A 235 15.38 8.97 -28.61
CA LYS A 235 16.36 7.96 -29.05
C LYS A 235 15.71 6.84 -29.89
N GLY A 236 14.60 7.15 -30.57
CA GLY A 236 13.80 6.14 -31.27
C GLY A 236 12.89 5.37 -30.30
N PHE A 237 12.70 4.06 -30.56
CA PHE A 237 11.90 3.20 -29.68
C PHE A 237 12.74 2.52 -28.59
N SER A 238 13.62 3.28 -27.93
CA SER A 238 14.37 2.75 -26.77
C SER A 238 13.56 2.87 -25.48
N PHE A 239 13.77 1.95 -24.53
CA PHE A 239 13.15 1.96 -23.21
C PHE A 239 14.22 2.17 -22.14
N ASP A 240 14.79 3.37 -22.10
CA ASP A 240 15.93 3.74 -21.28
C ASP A 240 15.67 4.89 -20.28
N LYS A 241 14.38 5.26 -20.09
CA LYS A 241 13.94 6.28 -19.13
C LYS A 241 13.11 5.66 -18.00
N PRO A 242 13.71 4.93 -17.06
CA PRO A 242 12.98 4.38 -15.93
C PRO A 242 12.48 5.48 -14.99
N ASN A 243 11.40 5.20 -14.27
CA ASN A 243 11.07 5.88 -13.03
C ASN A 243 11.97 5.35 -11.90
N PHE A 244 11.89 5.96 -10.72
CA PHE A 244 12.66 5.53 -9.56
C PHE A 244 11.75 4.90 -8.52
N MET A 245 12.22 3.82 -7.89
CA MET A 245 11.54 3.19 -6.74
C MET A 245 11.83 3.96 -5.46
N THR A 246 13.08 4.36 -5.28
CA THR A 246 13.57 5.25 -4.23
C THR A 246 14.59 6.20 -4.83
N ALA A 247 15.08 7.16 -4.05
CA ALA A 247 15.94 8.24 -4.51
C ALA A 247 17.16 7.80 -5.34
N LEU A 248 17.76 6.65 -5.08
CA LEU A 248 18.96 6.15 -5.76
C LEU A 248 18.73 4.87 -6.57
N TYR A 249 17.54 4.32 -6.53
CA TYR A 249 17.25 3.03 -7.15
C TYR A 249 16.22 3.19 -8.28
N PRO A 250 16.68 3.19 -9.54
CA PRO A 250 15.78 3.20 -10.69
C PRO A 250 14.94 1.94 -10.72
N ASN A 251 13.71 2.07 -11.16
CA ASN A 251 12.87 0.94 -11.48
C ASN A 251 13.41 0.21 -12.72
N THR A 252 12.95 -1.01 -12.96
CA THR A 252 13.20 -1.68 -14.24
C THR A 252 12.65 -0.85 -15.40
N THR A 253 13.28 -0.93 -16.55
CA THR A 253 12.73 -0.39 -17.80
C THR A 253 11.57 -1.27 -18.28
N LEU A 254 11.34 -1.40 -19.57
CA LEU A 254 10.31 -2.31 -20.10
C LEU A 254 10.52 -3.73 -19.56
N TRP A 255 9.50 -4.28 -18.93
CA TRP A 255 9.54 -5.62 -18.35
C TRP A 255 8.32 -6.43 -18.78
N THR A 256 8.55 -7.64 -19.27
CA THR A 256 7.46 -8.55 -19.66
C THR A 256 7.41 -9.73 -18.72
N ARG A 257 6.25 -9.96 -18.13
CA ARG A 257 5.96 -11.13 -17.28
C ARG A 257 4.90 -11.99 -17.93
N ILE A 258 5.14 -13.30 -17.95
CA ILE A 258 4.23 -14.32 -18.45
C ILE A 258 4.04 -15.36 -17.35
N GLY A 259 2.81 -15.76 -17.12
CA GLY A 259 2.52 -16.81 -16.14
C GLY A 259 1.34 -17.66 -16.55
N ILE A 260 1.37 -18.92 -16.14
CA ILE A 260 0.32 -19.90 -16.34
C ILE A 260 0.03 -20.58 -15.00
N TRP A 261 -1.23 -20.75 -14.69
CA TRP A 261 -1.71 -21.52 -13.56
C TRP A 261 -2.75 -22.54 -14.03
N TRP A 262 -2.53 -23.79 -13.69
CA TRP A 262 -3.42 -24.88 -14.07
C TRP A 262 -3.77 -25.72 -12.85
N ASN A 263 -5.07 -25.90 -12.59
CA ASN A 263 -5.56 -26.77 -11.54
C ASN A 263 -5.84 -28.16 -12.11
N PHE A 264 -5.04 -29.15 -11.70
CA PHE A 264 -5.15 -30.55 -12.16
C PHE A 264 -6.11 -31.39 -11.33
N ILE A 265 -6.54 -30.90 -10.15
CA ILE A 265 -7.37 -31.66 -9.21
C ILE A 265 -8.84 -31.35 -9.46
N ASN A 266 -9.65 -32.40 -9.48
CA ASN A 266 -11.12 -32.34 -9.60
C ASN A 266 -11.77 -31.93 -8.29
#